data_f25ce1277a7d6302178275826b8e338f
#
_entry.id   f25ce1277a7d6302178275826b8e338f
#
_cell.length_a   1.000
_cell.length_b   1.000
_cell.length_c   1.000
_cell.angle_alpha   90.00
_cell.angle_beta   90.00
_cell.angle_gamma   90.00
#
_symmetry.space_group_name_H-M   'P 1'
#
loop_
_entity.id
_entity.type
_entity.pdbx_description
1 polymer ?
#
loop_
_entity_poly.entity_id
_entity_poly.type
_entity_poly.pdbx_seq_one_letter_code
_entity_poly.pdbx_strand_id
1 'polypeptide(L)'
;MASSLLILSNSDSGLYDFRKEVLKALLEKGFRVAVSVPDTGYVDKIKALGCDYIPTSFERRGMNPVKDMKLMLFYRRLMKEYRPLAVLTYTIKPNIYGGLAARLTGTPYLVNVTGLGTTLENGGLLQKMIILMYRTALKKAGCVFFQNKGNRDFMVQKKCASGKVRVIPGSGVNLTEHRPEEYPEDGGQIRFVSVMRLMKDKGIEELLAAAQTVHEKHPETLFQILGAYEE
;
A
#
# COMPACT_ATOMS: atom_id res chain seq x y z
N MET A 1 -24.00 9.22 18.18
CA MET A 1 -22.51 9.25 18.13
C MET A 1 -22.06 8.93 16.71
N ALA A 2 -21.09 9.65 16.15
CA ALA A 2 -20.58 9.36 14.82
C ALA A 2 -19.97 7.96 14.77
N SER A 3 -20.29 7.19 13.73
CA SER A 3 -19.71 5.86 13.52
C SER A 3 -18.22 5.99 13.21
N SER A 4 -17.37 5.21 13.90
CA SER A 4 -15.92 5.27 13.75
C SER A 4 -15.42 4.23 12.74
N LEU A 5 -14.43 4.61 11.95
CA LEU A 5 -13.68 3.72 11.07
C LEU A 5 -12.22 3.66 11.53
N LEU A 6 -11.61 2.50 11.42
CA LEU A 6 -10.21 2.29 11.74
C LEU A 6 -9.43 1.94 10.48
N ILE A 7 -8.36 2.66 10.21
CA ILE A 7 -7.49 2.44 9.06
C ILE A 7 -6.13 1.97 9.53
N LEU A 8 -5.68 0.84 9.00
CA LEU A 8 -4.40 0.22 9.31
C LEU A 8 -3.50 0.23 8.07
N SER A 9 -2.32 0.82 8.17
CA SER A 9 -1.31 0.83 7.12
C SER A 9 0.10 0.72 7.71
N ASN A 10 1.09 0.36 6.91
CA ASN A 10 2.49 0.33 7.31
C ASN A 10 3.30 1.54 6.83
N SER A 11 2.63 2.55 6.26
CA SER A 11 3.26 3.76 5.75
C SER A 11 2.29 4.92 5.88
N ASP A 12 2.69 5.95 6.62
CA ASP A 12 1.98 7.22 6.74
C ASP A 12 2.07 8.02 5.44
N SER A 13 3.26 8.09 4.81
CA SER A 13 3.44 8.71 3.50
C SER A 13 2.59 8.03 2.43
N GLY A 14 2.66 6.70 2.32
CA GLY A 14 1.87 5.95 1.35
C GLY A 14 0.35 6.07 1.61
N LEU A 15 -0.08 6.21 2.86
CA LEU A 15 -1.47 6.47 3.17
C LEU A 15 -1.88 7.90 2.77
N TYR A 16 -1.08 8.90 3.09
CA TYR A 16 -1.36 10.29 2.74
C TYR A 16 -1.34 10.49 1.23
N ASP A 17 -0.26 10.12 0.56
CA ASP A 17 -0.07 10.40 -0.86
C ASP A 17 -1.07 9.67 -1.77
N PHE A 18 -1.48 8.45 -1.39
CA PHE A 18 -2.36 7.64 -2.24
C PHE A 18 -3.77 7.44 -1.71
N ARG A 19 -4.11 7.92 -0.52
CA ARG A 19 -5.42 7.67 0.11
C ARG A 19 -6.02 8.88 0.82
N LYS A 20 -5.40 10.07 0.74
CA LYS A 20 -5.93 11.28 1.39
C LYS A 20 -7.35 11.61 0.92
N GLU A 21 -7.68 11.36 -0.36
CA GLU A 21 -9.03 11.57 -0.91
C GLU A 21 -10.04 10.59 -0.29
N VAL A 22 -9.62 9.36 -0.01
CA VAL A 22 -10.46 8.39 0.71
C VAL A 22 -10.70 8.85 2.15
N LEU A 23 -9.65 9.34 2.83
CA LEU A 23 -9.77 9.86 4.19
C LEU A 23 -10.73 11.06 4.23
N LYS A 24 -10.53 12.04 3.34
CA LYS A 24 -11.41 13.22 3.20
C LYS A 24 -12.87 12.81 2.95
N ALA A 25 -13.10 11.94 1.97
CA ALA A 25 -14.46 11.49 1.63
C ALA A 25 -15.16 10.74 2.79
N LEU A 26 -14.42 10.02 3.62
CA LEU A 26 -14.97 9.36 4.81
C LEU A 26 -15.33 10.37 5.89
N LEU A 27 -14.47 11.37 6.13
CA LEU A 27 -14.73 12.47 7.07
C LEU A 27 -15.93 13.31 6.64
N GLU A 28 -16.00 13.67 5.36
CA GLU A 28 -17.13 14.40 4.76
C GLU A 28 -18.47 13.67 4.89
N LYS A 29 -18.43 12.33 4.88
CA LYS A 29 -19.61 11.48 5.16
C LYS A 29 -19.97 11.40 6.65
N GLY A 30 -19.27 12.13 7.50
CA GLY A 30 -19.53 12.18 8.95
C GLY A 30 -18.95 11.00 9.75
N PHE A 31 -18.06 10.20 9.17
CA PHE A 31 -17.35 9.20 9.95
C PHE A 31 -16.23 9.82 10.79
N ARG A 32 -16.04 9.33 11.99
CA ARG A 32 -14.80 9.53 12.73
C ARG A 32 -13.75 8.55 12.20
N VAL A 33 -12.63 9.04 11.71
CA VAL A 33 -11.58 8.22 11.09
C VAL A 33 -10.36 8.17 11.98
N ALA A 34 -10.04 6.99 12.52
CA ALA A 34 -8.81 6.73 13.25
C ALA A 34 -7.81 6.01 12.34
N VAL A 35 -6.57 6.48 12.34
CA VAL A 35 -5.47 5.97 11.50
C VAL A 35 -4.37 5.42 12.38
N SER A 36 -3.99 4.16 12.17
CA SER A 36 -2.88 3.50 12.88
C SER A 36 -1.77 3.17 11.89
N VAL A 37 -0.68 3.95 11.98
CA VAL A 37 0.50 3.90 11.10
C VAL A 37 1.77 4.24 11.88
N PRO A 38 2.97 3.81 11.42
CA PRO A 38 4.23 4.37 11.87
C PRO A 38 4.32 5.85 11.51
N ASP A 39 5.09 6.62 12.27
CA ASP A 39 5.39 8.01 11.95
C ASP A 39 6.73 8.10 11.22
N THR A 40 6.68 8.54 9.98
CA THR A 40 7.87 8.86 9.15
C THR A 40 7.83 10.30 8.62
N GLY A 41 7.06 11.18 9.28
CA GLY A 41 6.99 12.61 8.99
C GLY A 41 5.70 13.07 8.28
N TYR A 42 4.72 12.18 8.06
CA TYR A 42 3.44 12.52 7.43
C TYR A 42 2.25 12.54 8.39
N VAL A 43 2.47 12.18 9.65
CA VAL A 43 1.39 12.08 10.65
C VAL A 43 0.69 13.42 10.87
N ASP A 44 1.42 14.54 10.91
CA ASP A 44 0.80 15.85 11.10
C ASP A 44 -0.08 16.24 9.90
N LYS A 45 0.28 15.84 8.68
CA LYS A 45 -0.57 16.03 7.50
C LYS A 45 -1.87 15.22 7.62
N ILE A 46 -1.79 13.97 8.12
CA ILE A 46 -2.96 13.10 8.36
C ILE A 46 -3.87 13.69 9.43
N LYS A 47 -3.30 14.19 10.54
CA LYS A 47 -4.06 14.88 11.59
C LYS A 47 -4.73 16.17 11.07
N ALA A 48 -4.04 16.92 10.21
CA ALA A 48 -4.59 18.14 9.60
C ALA A 48 -5.81 17.88 8.70
N LEU A 49 -5.97 16.64 8.18
CA LEU A 49 -7.20 16.24 7.50
C LEU A 49 -8.40 16.07 8.45
N GLY A 50 -8.17 15.95 9.76
CA GLY A 50 -9.19 15.67 10.77
C GLY A 50 -9.23 14.22 11.26
N CYS A 51 -8.21 13.41 10.94
CA CYS A 51 -8.10 12.03 11.39
C CYS A 51 -7.50 11.94 12.81
N ASP A 52 -8.00 11.00 13.60
CA ASP A 52 -7.34 10.60 14.85
C ASP A 52 -6.12 9.74 14.53
N TYR A 53 -4.99 10.05 15.16
CA TYR A 53 -3.77 9.27 14.98
C TYR A 53 -3.52 8.33 16.15
N ILE A 54 -3.17 7.08 15.83
CA ILE A 54 -2.79 6.03 16.78
C ILE A 54 -1.40 5.52 16.39
N PRO A 55 -0.39 5.78 17.23
CA PRO A 55 0.97 5.36 16.94
C PRO A 55 1.07 3.83 16.86
N THR A 56 1.72 3.34 15.82
CA THR A 56 2.02 1.92 15.63
C THR A 56 3.48 1.75 15.33
N SER A 57 4.22 1.13 16.23
CA SER A 57 5.62 0.79 16.01
C SER A 57 5.73 -0.66 15.53
N PHE A 58 6.12 -0.84 14.28
CA PHE A 58 6.52 -2.14 13.75
C PHE A 58 7.49 -1.97 12.59
N GLU A 59 8.30 -3.00 12.36
CA GLU A 59 9.21 -3.00 11.23
C GLU A 59 8.41 -3.17 9.92
N ARG A 60 8.61 -2.24 9.01
CA ARG A 60 7.96 -2.26 7.69
C ARG A 60 8.36 -3.48 6.87
N ARG A 61 9.62 -3.90 6.99
CA ARG A 61 10.21 -5.05 6.29
C ARG A 61 10.62 -6.15 7.28
N GLY A 62 10.90 -7.32 6.74
CA GLY A 62 11.31 -8.48 7.51
C GLY A 62 10.14 -9.24 8.15
N MET A 63 10.43 -10.44 8.58
CA MET A 63 9.50 -11.35 9.24
C MET A 63 10.08 -11.75 10.59
N ASN A 64 9.51 -11.22 11.65
CA ASN A 64 9.82 -11.61 13.02
C ASN A 64 8.56 -12.09 13.70
N PRO A 65 8.40 -13.41 13.94
CA PRO A 65 7.15 -13.97 14.46
C PRO A 65 6.72 -13.34 15.79
N VAL A 66 7.67 -12.98 16.65
CA VAL A 66 7.38 -12.37 17.97
C VAL A 66 6.86 -10.95 17.78
N LYS A 67 7.53 -10.13 16.96
CA LYS A 67 7.09 -8.76 16.67
C LYS A 67 5.75 -8.75 15.92
N ASP A 68 5.57 -9.66 14.99
CA ASP A 68 4.35 -9.80 14.20
C ASP A 68 3.15 -10.28 15.05
N MET A 69 3.39 -11.17 16.02
CA MET A 69 2.37 -11.54 17.00
C MET A 69 2.00 -10.36 17.91
N LYS A 70 2.97 -9.57 18.37
CA LYS A 70 2.70 -8.34 19.14
C LYS A 70 1.85 -7.36 18.33
N LEU A 71 2.14 -7.19 17.04
CA LEU A 71 1.34 -6.34 16.14
C LEU A 71 -0.11 -6.84 16.02
N MET A 72 -0.32 -8.14 15.85
CA MET A 72 -1.66 -8.73 15.81
C MET A 72 -2.44 -8.49 17.11
N LEU A 73 -1.79 -8.69 18.25
CA LEU A 73 -2.39 -8.46 19.56
C LEU A 73 -2.71 -6.98 19.80
N PHE A 74 -1.83 -6.07 19.35
CA PHE A 74 -2.07 -4.64 19.36
C PHE A 74 -3.31 -4.27 18.54
N TYR A 75 -3.42 -4.75 17.30
CA TYR A 75 -4.61 -4.51 16.48
C TYR A 75 -5.88 -5.08 17.10
N ARG A 76 -5.80 -6.27 17.69
CA ARG A 76 -6.93 -6.88 18.41
C ARG A 76 -7.38 -6.02 19.60
N ARG A 77 -6.44 -5.52 20.39
CA ARG A 77 -6.73 -4.61 21.51
C ARG A 77 -7.38 -3.33 21.00
N LEU A 78 -6.81 -2.72 19.98
CA LEU A 78 -7.30 -1.50 19.38
C LEU A 78 -8.75 -1.64 18.88
N MET A 79 -9.09 -2.74 18.20
CA MET A 79 -10.46 -3.00 17.73
C MET A 79 -11.44 -3.20 18.90
N LYS A 80 -11.01 -3.80 20.01
CA LYS A 80 -11.85 -3.95 21.21
C LYS A 80 -12.12 -2.62 21.91
N GLU A 81 -11.12 -1.75 21.99
CA GLU A 81 -11.20 -0.43 22.62
C GLU A 81 -12.02 0.56 21.79
N TYR A 82 -11.69 0.69 20.51
CA TYR A 82 -12.33 1.64 19.59
C TYR A 82 -13.71 1.19 19.08
N ARG A 83 -13.97 -0.12 19.04
CA ARG A 83 -15.20 -0.73 18.50
C ARG A 83 -15.62 -0.11 17.17
N PRO A 84 -14.73 -0.08 16.16
CA PRO A 84 -15.03 0.58 14.90
C PRO A 84 -16.16 -0.15 14.15
N LEU A 85 -16.96 0.61 13.41
CA LEU A 85 -17.97 0.08 12.49
C LEU A 85 -17.32 -0.86 11.45
N ALA A 86 -16.15 -0.48 10.96
CA ALA A 86 -15.35 -1.31 10.07
C ALA A 86 -13.87 -0.92 10.16
N VAL A 87 -13.01 -1.88 9.76
CA VAL A 87 -11.56 -1.71 9.62
C VAL A 87 -11.19 -1.76 8.14
N LEU A 88 -10.40 -0.80 7.67
CA LEU A 88 -9.78 -0.81 6.35
C LEU A 88 -8.29 -1.11 6.52
N THR A 89 -7.79 -2.09 5.78
CA THR A 89 -6.38 -2.47 5.84
C THR A 89 -5.67 -2.26 4.51
N TYR A 90 -4.45 -1.74 4.57
CA TYR A 90 -3.57 -1.51 3.42
C TYR A 90 -2.21 -2.13 3.70
N THR A 91 -1.56 -2.68 2.67
CA THR A 91 -0.26 -3.32 2.72
C THR A 91 -0.26 -4.70 3.41
N ILE A 92 0.82 -5.47 3.22
CA ILE A 92 0.85 -6.92 3.53
C ILE A 92 0.62 -7.20 5.03
N LYS A 93 1.41 -6.57 5.92
CA LYS A 93 1.30 -6.86 7.37
C LYS A 93 -0.05 -6.45 7.96
N PRO A 94 -0.57 -5.21 7.75
CA PRO A 94 -1.91 -4.85 8.16
C PRO A 94 -3.01 -5.71 7.53
N ASN A 95 -2.88 -6.12 6.27
CA ASN A 95 -3.84 -7.01 5.63
C ASN A 95 -3.92 -8.38 6.33
N ILE A 96 -2.77 -8.95 6.71
CA ILE A 96 -2.69 -10.24 7.39
C ILE A 96 -3.07 -10.09 8.85
N TYR A 97 -2.30 -9.32 9.62
CA TYR A 97 -2.46 -9.26 11.09
C TYR A 97 -3.69 -8.46 11.52
N GLY A 98 -4.03 -7.39 10.78
CA GLY A 98 -5.29 -6.67 10.95
C GLY A 98 -6.51 -7.53 10.61
N GLY A 99 -6.45 -8.28 9.50
CA GLY A 99 -7.51 -9.21 9.11
C GLY A 99 -7.69 -10.36 10.13
N LEU A 100 -6.61 -10.93 10.67
CA LEU A 100 -6.67 -11.92 11.74
C LEU A 100 -7.26 -11.34 13.02
N ALA A 101 -6.83 -10.14 13.43
CA ALA A 101 -7.36 -9.43 14.59
C ALA A 101 -8.85 -9.14 14.43
N ALA A 102 -9.30 -8.65 13.29
CA ALA A 102 -10.70 -8.37 12.98
C ALA A 102 -11.57 -9.64 13.07
N ARG A 103 -11.06 -10.76 12.55
CA ARG A 103 -11.75 -12.06 12.70
C ARG A 103 -11.89 -12.50 14.16
N LEU A 104 -10.84 -12.30 14.97
CA LEU A 104 -10.86 -12.67 16.40
C LEU A 104 -11.78 -11.78 17.23
N THR A 105 -12.02 -10.55 16.80
CA THR A 105 -12.91 -9.60 17.48
C THR A 105 -14.33 -9.57 16.92
N GLY A 106 -14.57 -10.21 15.77
CA GLY A 106 -15.85 -10.12 15.04
C GLY A 106 -16.06 -8.76 14.36
N THR A 107 -15.03 -7.92 14.27
CA THR A 107 -15.11 -6.58 13.66
C THR A 107 -15.21 -6.70 12.14
N PRO A 108 -16.17 -6.03 11.47
CA PRO A 108 -16.21 -5.97 10.01
C PRO A 108 -14.91 -5.35 9.44
N TYR A 109 -14.41 -5.88 8.32
CA TYR A 109 -13.20 -5.34 7.71
C TYR A 109 -13.17 -5.48 6.19
N LEU A 110 -12.48 -4.55 5.56
CA LEU A 110 -12.22 -4.47 4.14
C LEU A 110 -10.70 -4.47 3.93
N VAL A 111 -10.25 -5.18 2.91
CA VAL A 111 -8.82 -5.34 2.64
C VAL A 111 -8.48 -4.75 1.28
N ASN A 112 -7.43 -3.94 1.22
CA ASN A 112 -6.88 -3.43 -0.04
C ASN A 112 -5.49 -4.03 -0.28
N VAL A 113 -5.38 -4.90 -1.29
CA VAL A 113 -4.13 -5.50 -1.74
C VAL A 113 -3.52 -4.58 -2.79
N THR A 114 -2.61 -3.71 -2.34
CA THR A 114 -1.92 -2.71 -3.20
C THR A 114 -0.82 -3.32 -4.06
N GLY A 115 -0.34 -4.50 -3.70
CA GLY A 115 0.68 -5.29 -4.39
C GLY A 115 0.96 -6.55 -3.59
N LEU A 116 1.52 -7.55 -4.23
CA LEU A 116 1.86 -8.83 -3.59
C LEU A 116 3.31 -8.86 -3.09
N GLY A 117 4.15 -7.98 -3.63
CA GLY A 117 5.59 -7.94 -3.33
C GLY A 117 6.36 -9.10 -3.96
N THR A 118 7.67 -8.93 -4.09
CA THR A 118 8.58 -9.92 -4.72
C THR A 118 8.57 -11.27 -4.02
N THR A 119 8.31 -11.30 -2.72
CA THR A 119 8.26 -12.54 -1.93
C THR A 119 7.13 -13.49 -2.40
N LEU A 120 6.03 -12.97 -2.93
CA LEU A 120 4.94 -13.78 -3.48
C LEU A 120 5.18 -14.16 -4.95
N GLU A 121 6.12 -13.52 -5.63
CA GLU A 121 6.48 -13.80 -7.02
C GLU A 121 7.54 -14.90 -7.12
N ASN A 122 8.50 -14.94 -6.18
CA ASN A 122 9.69 -15.80 -6.25
C ASN A 122 9.48 -17.27 -5.84
N GLY A 123 8.28 -17.66 -5.41
CA GLY A 123 8.01 -19.06 -5.02
C GLY A 123 8.62 -19.46 -3.65
N GLY A 124 8.65 -20.77 -3.38
CA GLY A 124 9.30 -21.32 -2.20
C GLY A 124 8.43 -21.45 -0.94
N LEU A 125 9.06 -21.82 0.17
CA LEU A 125 8.37 -22.09 1.44
C LEU A 125 7.74 -20.82 2.03
N LEU A 126 8.44 -19.70 1.90
CA LEU A 126 7.98 -18.40 2.38
C LEU A 126 6.70 -17.95 1.67
N GLN A 127 6.63 -18.12 0.33
CA GLN A 127 5.41 -17.88 -0.44
C GLN A 127 4.24 -18.70 0.08
N LYS A 128 4.46 -20.02 0.31
CA LYS A 128 3.42 -20.93 0.81
C LYS A 128 2.89 -20.50 2.17
N MET A 129 3.78 -20.06 3.06
CA MET A 129 3.42 -19.55 4.38
C MET A 129 2.58 -18.28 4.30
N ILE A 130 3.01 -17.28 3.51
CA ILE A 130 2.27 -16.03 3.31
C ILE A 130 0.89 -16.30 2.69
N ILE A 131 0.80 -17.21 1.72
CA ILE A 131 -0.48 -17.64 1.13
C ILE A 131 -1.41 -18.22 2.20
N LEU A 132 -0.91 -19.08 3.08
CA LEU A 132 -1.71 -19.65 4.17
C LEU A 132 -2.19 -18.57 5.14
N MET A 133 -1.33 -17.61 5.48
CA MET A 133 -1.69 -16.47 6.32
C MET A 133 -2.78 -15.62 5.65
N TYR A 134 -2.65 -15.30 4.36
CA TYR A 134 -3.67 -14.58 3.61
C TYR A 134 -5.01 -15.36 3.54
N ARG A 135 -4.98 -16.66 3.24
CA ARG A 135 -6.21 -17.49 3.26
C ARG A 135 -6.95 -17.37 4.59
N THR A 136 -6.18 -17.40 5.67
CA THR A 136 -6.75 -17.29 7.01
C THR A 136 -7.24 -15.88 7.27
N ALA A 137 -6.45 -14.86 6.98
CA ALA A 137 -6.78 -13.46 7.25
C ALA A 137 -7.99 -12.96 6.43
N LEU A 138 -8.10 -13.35 5.16
CA LEU A 138 -9.13 -12.82 4.26
C LEU A 138 -10.45 -13.60 4.28
N LYS A 139 -10.54 -14.73 4.98
CA LYS A 139 -11.69 -15.64 4.96
C LYS A 139 -13.04 -14.97 5.28
N LYS A 140 -13.05 -13.94 6.13
CA LYS A 140 -14.24 -13.20 6.55
C LYS A 140 -14.21 -11.72 6.14
N ALA A 141 -13.34 -11.33 5.21
CA ALA A 141 -13.32 -9.97 4.69
C ALA A 141 -14.64 -9.65 3.98
N GLY A 142 -15.24 -8.51 4.31
CA GLY A 142 -16.46 -8.04 3.65
C GLY A 142 -16.24 -7.74 2.16
N CYS A 143 -15.03 -7.27 1.82
CA CYS A 143 -14.57 -7.14 0.44
C CYS A 143 -13.03 -7.13 0.40
N VAL A 144 -12.45 -7.70 -0.66
CA VAL A 144 -11.02 -7.62 -0.96
C VAL A 144 -10.86 -6.83 -2.26
N PHE A 145 -10.19 -5.69 -2.17
CA PHE A 145 -9.88 -4.83 -3.32
C PHE A 145 -8.47 -5.15 -3.85
N PHE A 146 -8.35 -5.19 -5.16
CA PHE A 146 -7.10 -5.35 -5.89
C PHE A 146 -6.91 -4.19 -6.87
N GLN A 147 -5.67 -3.78 -7.11
CA GLN A 147 -5.34 -2.69 -8.04
C GLN A 147 -5.06 -3.17 -9.47
N ASN A 148 -4.96 -4.47 -9.68
CA ASN A 148 -4.82 -5.07 -11.00
C ASN A 148 -5.42 -6.48 -11.06
N LYS A 149 -5.70 -6.94 -12.27
CA LYS A 149 -6.30 -8.25 -12.52
C LYS A 149 -5.35 -9.40 -12.17
N GLY A 150 -4.04 -9.26 -12.45
CA GLY A 150 -3.05 -10.29 -12.18
C GLY A 150 -2.99 -10.68 -10.70
N ASN A 151 -2.90 -9.69 -9.80
CA ASN A 151 -2.90 -9.93 -8.36
C ASN A 151 -4.21 -10.56 -7.88
N ARG A 152 -5.36 -10.09 -8.43
CA ARG A 152 -6.65 -10.70 -8.12
C ARG A 152 -6.68 -12.17 -8.52
N ASP A 153 -6.31 -12.48 -9.76
CA ASP A 153 -6.39 -13.83 -10.32
C ASP A 153 -5.45 -14.78 -9.56
N PHE A 154 -4.23 -14.35 -9.26
CA PHE A 154 -3.31 -15.08 -8.41
C PHE A 154 -3.92 -15.41 -7.04
N MET A 155 -4.46 -14.42 -6.34
CA MET A 155 -5.02 -14.59 -5.00
C MET A 155 -6.29 -15.45 -4.99
N VAL A 156 -7.12 -15.35 -6.02
CA VAL A 156 -8.31 -16.19 -6.20
C VAL A 156 -7.90 -17.64 -6.52
N GLN A 157 -6.98 -17.85 -7.46
CA GLN A 157 -6.44 -19.18 -7.79
C GLN A 157 -5.81 -19.86 -6.57
N LYS A 158 -5.08 -19.10 -5.75
CA LYS A 158 -4.51 -19.60 -4.50
C LYS A 158 -5.53 -19.72 -3.36
N LYS A 159 -6.82 -19.50 -3.61
CA LYS A 159 -7.92 -19.55 -2.62
C LYS A 159 -7.70 -18.62 -1.41
N CYS A 160 -6.98 -17.51 -1.59
CA CYS A 160 -6.77 -16.52 -0.56
C CYS A 160 -7.96 -15.55 -0.42
N ALA A 161 -8.63 -15.25 -1.53
CA ALA A 161 -9.81 -14.38 -1.58
C ALA A 161 -10.99 -15.18 -2.15
N SER A 162 -11.90 -15.62 -1.27
CA SER A 162 -13.06 -16.46 -1.63
C SER A 162 -14.40 -15.72 -1.48
N GLY A 163 -14.38 -14.52 -0.91
CA GLY A 163 -15.56 -13.69 -0.71
C GLY A 163 -15.76 -12.66 -1.82
N LYS A 164 -16.31 -11.51 -1.47
CA LYS A 164 -16.50 -10.41 -2.41
C LYS A 164 -15.16 -9.81 -2.83
N VAL A 165 -14.87 -9.84 -4.12
CA VAL A 165 -13.63 -9.36 -4.72
C VAL A 165 -13.95 -8.25 -5.71
N ARG A 166 -13.15 -7.16 -5.69
CA ARG A 166 -13.25 -6.06 -6.65
C ARG A 166 -11.87 -5.64 -7.15
N VAL A 167 -11.79 -5.29 -8.42
CA VAL A 167 -10.62 -4.64 -9.01
C VAL A 167 -10.93 -3.16 -9.15
N ILE A 168 -10.01 -2.34 -8.66
CA ILE A 168 -10.04 -0.87 -8.82
C ILE A 168 -8.83 -0.45 -9.67
N PRO A 169 -8.92 0.61 -10.46
CA PRO A 169 -7.84 1.06 -11.35
C PRO A 169 -6.75 1.83 -10.59
N GLY A 170 -6.04 1.14 -9.68
CA GLY A 170 -4.99 1.76 -8.87
C GLY A 170 -5.49 2.68 -7.77
N SER A 171 -4.68 3.69 -7.45
CA SER A 171 -4.99 4.67 -6.40
C SER A 171 -5.72 5.90 -6.91
N GLY A 172 -5.65 6.14 -8.21
CA GLY A 172 -6.11 7.37 -8.84
C GLY A 172 -5.11 8.53 -8.67
N VAL A 173 -5.39 9.63 -9.34
CA VAL A 173 -4.65 10.89 -9.25
C VAL A 173 -5.64 12.03 -9.08
N ASN A 174 -5.35 12.94 -8.17
CA ASN A 174 -6.13 14.16 -7.99
C ASN A 174 -5.76 15.17 -9.07
N LEU A 175 -6.59 15.28 -10.11
CA LEU A 175 -6.35 16.17 -11.25
C LEU A 175 -6.48 17.67 -10.91
N THR A 176 -7.03 18.01 -9.75
CA THR A 176 -7.04 19.40 -9.28
C THR A 176 -5.68 19.83 -8.73
N GLU A 177 -4.99 18.90 -8.05
CA GLU A 177 -3.65 19.12 -7.50
C GLU A 177 -2.54 18.85 -8.54
N HIS A 178 -2.76 17.87 -9.43
CA HIS A 178 -1.82 17.45 -10.48
C HIS A 178 -2.46 17.66 -11.84
N ARG A 179 -2.47 18.92 -12.27
CA ARG A 179 -3.05 19.27 -13.58
C ARG A 179 -2.11 18.82 -14.70
N PRO A 180 -2.66 18.41 -15.85
CA PRO A 180 -1.85 18.24 -17.05
C PRO A 180 -1.17 19.55 -17.41
N GLU A 181 0.11 19.50 -17.70
CA GLU A 181 0.91 20.62 -18.19
C GLU A 181 1.36 20.31 -19.62
N GLU A 182 1.59 21.34 -20.41
CA GLU A 182 2.19 21.17 -21.73
C GLU A 182 3.65 20.72 -21.58
N TYR A 183 4.09 19.88 -22.49
CA TYR A 183 5.51 19.50 -22.54
C TYR A 183 6.36 20.73 -22.83
N PRO A 184 7.49 20.92 -22.10
CA PRO A 184 8.41 21.99 -22.41
C PRO A 184 8.98 21.79 -23.82
N GLU A 185 9.28 22.88 -24.53
CA GLU A 185 9.98 22.83 -25.80
C GLU A 185 11.33 22.09 -25.62
N ASP A 186 11.57 21.09 -26.43
CA ASP A 186 12.70 20.16 -26.25
C ASP A 186 14.04 20.73 -26.79
N GLY A 187 14.03 21.86 -27.49
CA GLY A 187 15.23 22.46 -28.04
C GLY A 187 16.04 21.53 -28.98
N GLY A 188 15.40 20.47 -29.48
CA GLY A 188 16.05 19.47 -30.34
C GLY A 188 16.80 18.37 -29.57
N GLN A 189 16.76 18.37 -28.24
CA GLN A 189 17.39 17.32 -27.40
C GLN A 189 16.38 16.28 -26.97
N ILE A 190 16.63 15.01 -27.28
CA ILE A 190 15.79 13.90 -26.78
C ILE A 190 16.14 13.62 -25.33
N ARG A 191 15.13 13.73 -24.44
CA ARG A 191 15.26 13.47 -23.01
C ARG A 191 14.46 12.23 -22.61
N PHE A 192 15.18 11.25 -22.07
CA PHE A 192 14.57 10.07 -21.46
C PHE A 192 14.43 10.32 -19.96
N VAL A 193 13.20 10.29 -19.45
CA VAL A 193 12.93 10.49 -18.01
C VAL A 193 12.42 9.19 -17.41
N SER A 194 13.09 8.70 -16.37
CA SER A 194 12.68 7.52 -15.60
C SER A 194 12.41 7.91 -14.17
N VAL A 195 11.19 7.64 -13.69
CA VAL A 195 10.79 7.87 -12.29
C VAL A 195 10.57 6.51 -11.63
N MET A 196 11.50 6.09 -10.76
CA MET A 196 11.47 4.75 -10.18
C MET A 196 12.26 4.69 -8.87
N ARG A 197 11.99 3.69 -8.04
CA ARG A 197 12.91 3.36 -6.94
C ARG A 197 14.20 2.79 -7.53
N LEU A 198 15.35 3.31 -7.06
CA LEU A 198 16.66 2.87 -7.56
C LEU A 198 17.04 1.54 -6.91
N MET A 199 16.59 0.44 -7.48
CA MET A 199 16.84 -0.91 -6.99
C MET A 199 16.84 -1.91 -8.15
N LYS A 200 17.54 -3.03 -7.96
CA LYS A 200 17.72 -4.07 -8.97
C LYS A 200 16.40 -4.61 -9.53
N ASP A 201 15.43 -4.88 -8.65
CA ASP A 201 14.11 -5.41 -9.03
C ASP A 201 13.30 -4.47 -9.94
N LYS A 202 13.76 -3.22 -10.12
CA LYS A 202 13.16 -2.23 -11.03
C LYS A 202 13.90 -2.10 -12.35
N GLY A 203 14.97 -2.87 -12.56
CA GLY A 203 15.72 -2.86 -13.79
C GLY A 203 16.66 -1.66 -13.92
N ILE A 204 17.20 -1.13 -12.80
CA ILE A 204 18.13 0.02 -12.85
C ILE A 204 19.41 -0.33 -13.59
N GLU A 205 19.94 -1.56 -13.44
CA GLU A 205 21.15 -2.00 -14.12
C GLU A 205 20.95 -2.06 -15.63
N GLU A 206 19.81 -2.59 -16.09
CA GLU A 206 19.43 -2.68 -17.49
C GLU A 206 19.17 -1.30 -18.08
N LEU A 207 18.55 -0.39 -17.32
CA LEU A 207 18.33 0.99 -17.74
C LEU A 207 19.67 1.73 -17.96
N LEU A 208 20.63 1.58 -17.03
CA LEU A 208 21.94 2.21 -17.16
C LEU A 208 22.73 1.67 -18.36
N ALA A 209 22.70 0.34 -18.59
CA ALA A 209 23.36 -0.27 -19.73
C ALA A 209 22.73 0.19 -21.07
N ALA A 210 21.39 0.30 -21.12
CA ALA A 210 20.68 0.81 -22.28
C ALA A 210 21.00 2.30 -22.52
N ALA A 211 21.01 3.10 -21.45
CA ALA A 211 21.34 4.52 -21.53
C ALA A 211 22.77 4.76 -22.08
N GLN A 212 23.74 3.99 -21.60
CA GLN A 212 25.10 4.04 -22.10
C GLN A 212 25.16 3.71 -23.62
N THR A 213 24.53 2.59 -24.01
CA THR A 213 24.51 2.15 -25.41
C THR A 213 23.87 3.17 -26.35
N VAL A 214 22.79 3.82 -25.89
CA VAL A 214 22.11 4.86 -26.68
C VAL A 214 22.97 6.13 -26.77
N HIS A 215 23.53 6.56 -25.62
CA HIS A 215 24.35 7.79 -25.59
C HIS A 215 25.64 7.69 -26.42
N GLU A 216 26.26 6.50 -26.48
CA GLU A 216 27.43 6.25 -27.35
C GLU A 216 27.10 6.45 -28.83
N LYS A 217 25.88 6.15 -29.29
CA LYS A 217 25.42 6.30 -30.67
C LYS A 217 24.77 7.66 -30.95
N HIS A 218 24.21 8.26 -29.90
CA HIS A 218 23.42 9.48 -29.92
C HIS A 218 23.83 10.39 -28.74
N PRO A 219 25.01 11.05 -28.83
CA PRO A 219 25.55 11.89 -27.76
C PRO A 219 24.65 13.06 -27.34
N GLU A 220 23.72 13.47 -28.23
CA GLU A 220 22.73 14.51 -27.98
C GLU A 220 21.62 14.07 -27.01
N THR A 221 21.52 12.78 -26.69
CA THR A 221 20.48 12.26 -25.79
C THR A 221 20.81 12.51 -24.32
N LEU A 222 19.79 12.83 -23.52
CA LEU A 222 19.90 12.99 -22.06
C LEU A 222 19.05 11.97 -21.34
N PHE A 223 19.66 11.29 -20.35
CA PHE A 223 18.94 10.38 -19.46
C PHE A 223 18.83 11.00 -18.06
N GLN A 224 17.60 11.19 -17.59
CA GLN A 224 17.29 11.70 -16.26
C GLN A 224 16.61 10.61 -15.45
N ILE A 225 17.20 10.23 -14.32
CA ILE A 225 16.68 9.19 -13.43
C ILE A 225 16.34 9.83 -12.10
N LEU A 226 15.04 9.80 -11.74
CA LEU A 226 14.53 10.37 -10.50
C LEU A 226 14.03 9.24 -9.59
N GLY A 227 14.50 9.24 -8.35
CA GLY A 227 14.04 8.29 -7.36
C GLY A 227 14.95 8.16 -6.16
N ALA A 228 14.40 7.58 -5.09
CA ALA A 228 15.16 7.29 -3.89
C ALA A 228 15.91 5.96 -4.05
N TYR A 229 17.12 5.90 -3.48
CA TYR A 229 17.84 4.66 -3.29
C TYR A 229 17.14 3.84 -2.18
N GLU A 230 16.86 2.59 -2.45
CA GLU A 230 16.28 1.67 -1.48
C GLU A 230 17.24 0.49 -1.30
N GLU A 231 17.81 0.34 -0.10
CA GLU A 231 18.62 -0.82 0.30
C GLU A 231 17.80 -2.12 0.40
#